data_db3210b7b12c2204cca11c2f2a2b25a4
#
_entry.id   db3210b7b12c2204cca11c2f2a2b25a4
#
_cell.length_a   1.000
_cell.length_b   1.000
_cell.length_c   1.000
_cell.angle_alpha   90.00
_cell.angle_beta   90.00
_cell.angle_gamma   90.00
#
_symmetry.space_group_name_H-M   'P 1'
#
loop_
_entity.id
_entity.type
_entity.pdbx_description
1 polymer ?
#
loop_
_entity_poly.entity_id
_entity_poly.type
_entity_poly.pdbx_seq_one_letter_code
_entity_poly.pdbx_strand_id
1 'polypeptide(L)'
;MFKKVFGNKNDTKPLKILLKCILDIEAKEIEILNPEILGSSYYDKRTIVDLIVKLEDGTKIGIEMNTNVNKYLIDRNLFYMFKIMSHDIKKGKMYSSLNKHIQINIDCEGKHISPIERYSLMEKEKHKILTDKIEIVR
;
A
#
# COMPACT_ATOMS: atom_id res chain seq x y z
N MET A 1 -16.06 8.05 -5.40
CA MET A 1 -15.50 9.43 -5.26
C MET A 1 -13.98 9.42 -5.10
N PHE A 2 -13.40 8.63 -4.18
CA PHE A 2 -11.96 8.56 -3.90
C PHE A 2 -11.08 8.41 -5.16
N LYS A 3 -11.31 7.37 -5.96
CA LYS A 3 -10.56 7.14 -7.23
C LYS A 3 -10.64 8.29 -8.24
N LYS A 4 -11.74 9.03 -8.27
CA LYS A 4 -11.88 10.17 -9.18
C LYS A 4 -11.00 11.35 -8.78
N VAL A 5 -10.81 11.55 -7.48
CA VAL A 5 -10.00 12.65 -6.93
C VAL A 5 -8.52 12.29 -6.93
N PHE A 6 -8.16 11.14 -6.37
CA PHE A 6 -6.78 10.75 -6.13
C PHE A 6 -6.16 9.87 -7.23
N GLY A 7 -6.99 9.24 -8.07
CA GLY A 7 -6.55 8.37 -9.16
C GLY A 7 -6.41 9.07 -10.52
N ASN A 8 -6.45 10.39 -10.57
CA ASN A 8 -6.33 11.14 -11.84
C ASN A 8 -4.86 11.23 -12.25
N LYS A 9 -4.51 10.52 -13.33
CA LYS A 9 -3.14 10.52 -13.89
C LYS A 9 -2.69 11.88 -14.45
N ASN A 10 -3.65 12.72 -14.85
CA ASN A 10 -3.37 14.05 -15.42
C ASN A 10 -3.22 15.13 -14.34
N ASP A 11 -3.70 14.88 -13.13
CA ASP A 11 -3.55 15.77 -11.98
C ASP A 11 -3.26 14.97 -10.72
N THR A 12 -1.98 14.84 -10.41
CA THR A 12 -1.49 14.09 -9.24
C THR A 12 -1.33 14.95 -7.98
N LYS A 13 -1.64 16.26 -8.04
CA LYS A 13 -1.50 17.16 -6.90
C LYS A 13 -2.29 16.72 -5.67
N PRO A 14 -3.60 16.35 -5.77
CA PRO A 14 -4.34 15.88 -4.61
C PRO A 14 -3.71 14.66 -3.96
N LEU A 15 -3.20 13.73 -4.78
CA LEU A 15 -2.54 12.53 -4.28
C LEU A 15 -1.22 12.85 -3.58
N LYS A 16 -0.40 13.77 -4.12
CA LYS A 16 0.83 14.24 -3.46
C LYS A 16 0.55 14.87 -2.09
N ILE A 17 -0.51 15.67 -1.99
CA ILE A 17 -0.95 16.27 -0.72
C ILE A 17 -1.35 15.18 0.27
N LEU A 18 -2.13 14.18 -0.15
CA LEU A 18 -2.53 13.05 0.69
C LEU A 18 -1.30 12.30 1.24
N LEU A 19 -0.33 11.99 0.37
CA LEU A 19 0.90 11.30 0.78
C LEU A 19 1.74 12.15 1.74
N LYS A 20 1.82 13.46 1.51
CA LYS A 20 2.49 14.37 2.43
C LYS A 20 1.81 14.39 3.80
N CYS A 21 0.48 14.46 3.85
CA CYS A 21 -0.28 14.48 5.11
C CYS A 21 -0.15 13.18 5.91
N ILE A 22 -0.17 12.02 5.22
CA ILE A 22 -0.18 10.72 5.90
C ILE A 22 1.24 10.23 6.21
N LEU A 23 2.18 10.37 5.26
CA LEU A 23 3.51 9.76 5.32
C LEU A 23 4.63 10.77 5.55
N ASP A 24 4.34 12.06 5.47
CA ASP A 24 5.34 13.15 5.45
C ASP A 24 6.35 13.03 4.28
N ILE A 25 5.92 12.44 3.16
CA ILE A 25 6.72 12.25 1.96
C ILE A 25 6.46 13.39 0.97
N GLU A 26 7.53 14.05 0.51
CA GLU A 26 7.49 14.98 -0.61
C GLU A 26 7.88 14.28 -1.90
N ALA A 27 6.90 13.69 -2.58
CA ALA A 27 7.11 13.03 -3.86
C ALA A 27 7.21 14.08 -4.99
N LYS A 28 8.32 14.10 -5.72
CA LYS A 28 8.49 14.95 -6.91
C LYS A 28 7.65 14.40 -8.05
N GLU A 29 7.82 13.13 -8.32
CA GLU A 29 7.07 12.40 -9.36
C GLU A 29 6.40 11.17 -8.76
N ILE A 30 5.21 10.88 -9.23
CA ILE A 30 4.46 9.69 -8.88
C ILE A 30 3.85 9.08 -10.12
N GLU A 31 3.89 7.76 -10.20
CA GLU A 31 3.26 6.96 -11.24
C GLU A 31 2.08 6.21 -10.64
N ILE A 32 0.87 6.44 -11.19
CA ILE A 32 -0.32 5.68 -10.81
C ILE A 32 -0.37 4.41 -11.67
N LEU A 33 -0.23 3.26 -11.01
CA LEU A 33 -0.22 1.95 -11.64
C LEU A 33 -1.63 1.41 -11.87
N ASN A 34 -1.75 0.33 -12.65
CA ASN A 34 -2.99 -0.40 -12.77
C ASN A 34 -3.36 -1.03 -11.40
N PRO A 35 -4.52 -0.73 -10.83
CA PRO A 35 -4.93 -1.24 -9.54
C PRO A 35 -5.35 -2.71 -9.57
N GLU A 36 -5.51 -3.30 -10.76
CA GLU A 36 -5.90 -4.70 -10.91
C GLU A 36 -4.68 -5.61 -10.99
N ILE A 37 -4.56 -6.51 -10.01
CA ILE A 37 -3.52 -7.52 -9.98
C ILE A 37 -4.16 -8.86 -10.34
N LEU A 38 -3.85 -9.33 -11.53
CA LEU A 38 -4.33 -10.63 -11.99
C LEU A 38 -3.68 -11.75 -11.19
N GLY A 39 -4.45 -12.77 -10.88
CA GLY A 39 -3.92 -14.01 -10.32
C GLY A 39 -2.97 -14.70 -11.30
N SER A 40 -1.99 -15.43 -10.78
CA SER A 40 -1.04 -16.20 -11.58
C SER A 40 -1.67 -17.48 -12.16
N SER A 41 -2.82 -17.90 -11.66
CA SER A 41 -3.61 -19.04 -12.14
C SER A 41 -5.10 -18.73 -12.11
N TYR A 42 -5.89 -19.60 -12.78
CA TYR A 42 -7.35 -19.49 -12.78
C TYR A 42 -7.97 -19.56 -11.36
N TYR A 43 -7.29 -20.24 -10.43
CA TYR A 43 -7.75 -20.39 -9.05
C TYR A 43 -7.31 -19.25 -8.13
N ASP A 44 -6.45 -18.36 -8.59
CA ASP A 44 -5.99 -17.24 -7.78
C ASP A 44 -7.08 -16.17 -7.65
N LYS A 45 -7.31 -15.72 -6.42
CA LYS A 45 -8.25 -14.64 -6.16
C LYS A 45 -7.77 -13.37 -6.83
N ARG A 46 -8.62 -12.82 -7.70
CA ARG A 46 -8.41 -11.51 -8.31
C ARG A 46 -8.33 -10.43 -7.22
N THR A 47 -7.33 -9.58 -7.31
CA THR A 47 -7.12 -8.49 -6.37
C THR A 47 -7.29 -7.17 -7.10
N ILE A 48 -8.19 -6.33 -6.61
CA ILE A 48 -8.40 -4.97 -7.10
C ILE A 48 -8.20 -4.04 -5.90
N VAL A 49 -7.10 -3.31 -5.91
CA VAL A 49 -6.79 -2.28 -4.92
C VAL A 49 -7.40 -0.96 -5.37
N ASP A 50 -7.74 -0.08 -4.44
CA ASP A 50 -8.32 1.21 -4.83
C ASP A 50 -7.32 2.04 -5.61
N LEU A 51 -6.09 2.11 -5.17
CA LEU A 51 -5.02 2.85 -5.83
C LEU A 51 -3.67 2.21 -5.56
N ILE A 52 -2.82 2.12 -6.58
CA ILE A 52 -1.41 1.74 -6.44
C ILE A 52 -0.56 2.85 -7.04
N VAL A 53 0.39 3.33 -6.25
CA VAL A 53 1.29 4.41 -6.60
C VAL A 53 2.73 3.92 -6.53
N LYS A 54 3.56 4.34 -7.47
CA LYS A 54 4.99 4.11 -7.45
C LYS A 54 5.71 5.45 -7.36
N LEU A 55 6.64 5.57 -6.45
CA LEU A 55 7.51 6.71 -6.28
C LEU A 55 8.78 6.58 -7.15
N GLU A 56 9.52 7.68 -7.29
CA GLU A 56 10.77 7.73 -8.05
C GLU A 56 11.86 6.77 -7.55
N ASP A 57 11.90 6.47 -6.26
CA ASP A 57 12.85 5.51 -5.66
C ASP A 57 12.42 4.04 -5.80
N GLY A 58 11.30 3.78 -6.48
CA GLY A 58 10.72 2.47 -6.67
C GLY A 58 9.77 2.02 -5.55
N THR A 59 9.63 2.77 -4.46
CA THR A 59 8.66 2.48 -3.39
C THR A 59 7.26 2.40 -3.96
N LYS A 60 6.52 1.34 -3.64
CA LYS A 60 5.12 1.19 -3.99
C LYS A 60 4.22 1.48 -2.80
N ILE A 61 3.15 2.18 -3.06
CA ILE A 61 2.14 2.54 -2.05
C ILE A 61 0.80 2.02 -2.52
N GLY A 62 0.25 1.05 -1.79
CA GLY A 62 -1.14 0.61 -1.94
C GLY A 62 -2.03 1.47 -1.07
N ILE A 63 -3.15 1.96 -1.60
CA ILE A 63 -4.10 2.76 -0.83
C ILE A 63 -5.48 2.11 -0.95
N GLU A 64 -6.07 1.82 0.19
CA GLU A 64 -7.41 1.26 0.33
C GLU A 64 -8.29 2.18 1.17
N MET A 65 -9.49 2.46 0.69
CA MET A 65 -10.51 3.14 1.45
C MET A 65 -11.56 2.13 1.94
N ASN A 66 -11.59 1.91 3.23
CA ASN A 66 -12.44 0.92 3.87
C ASN A 66 -13.72 1.61 4.40
N THR A 67 -14.82 1.46 3.67
CA THR A 67 -16.12 2.00 4.09
C THR A 67 -16.88 1.06 5.02
N ASN A 68 -16.47 -0.19 5.11
CA ASN A 68 -17.06 -1.19 5.99
C ASN A 68 -15.93 -1.91 6.75
N VAL A 69 -15.78 -1.59 8.02
CA VAL A 69 -14.79 -2.20 8.90
C VAL A 69 -15.37 -3.48 9.49
N ASN A 70 -14.87 -4.62 9.08
CA ASN A 70 -15.25 -5.93 9.60
C ASN A 70 -14.03 -6.72 10.08
N LYS A 71 -14.27 -7.86 10.73
CA LYS A 71 -13.21 -8.68 11.35
C LYS A 71 -12.16 -9.23 10.37
N TYR A 72 -12.44 -9.25 9.05
CA TYR A 72 -11.53 -9.76 8.02
C TYR A 72 -10.76 -8.64 7.30
N LEU A 73 -10.95 -7.39 7.71
CA LEU A 73 -10.35 -6.25 7.03
C LEU A 73 -8.83 -6.30 7.03
N ILE A 74 -8.23 -6.60 8.17
CA ILE A 74 -6.76 -6.70 8.30
C ILE A 74 -6.22 -7.81 7.41
N ASP A 75 -6.84 -8.99 7.44
CA ASP A 75 -6.42 -10.14 6.63
C ASP A 75 -6.49 -9.82 5.14
N ARG A 76 -7.56 -9.14 4.70
CA ARG A 76 -7.71 -8.70 3.32
C ARG A 76 -6.63 -7.73 2.91
N ASN A 77 -6.36 -6.73 3.73
CA ASN A 77 -5.37 -5.69 3.44
C ASN A 77 -3.95 -6.26 3.41
N LEU A 78 -3.62 -7.19 4.32
CA LEU A 78 -2.37 -7.95 4.29
C LEU A 78 -2.25 -8.78 3.00
N PHE A 79 -3.31 -9.50 2.63
CA PHE A 79 -3.32 -10.27 1.39
C PHE A 79 -3.04 -9.38 0.16
N TYR A 80 -3.67 -8.20 0.09
CA TYR A 80 -3.46 -7.25 -1.00
C TYR A 80 -2.02 -6.74 -1.04
N MET A 81 -1.47 -6.34 0.10
CA MET A 81 -0.10 -5.88 0.22
C MET A 81 0.91 -6.95 -0.27
N PHE A 82 0.80 -8.18 0.22
CA PHE A 82 1.71 -9.25 -0.19
C PHE A 82 1.53 -9.63 -1.66
N LYS A 83 0.32 -9.55 -2.18
CA LYS A 83 0.06 -9.80 -3.61
C LYS A 83 0.75 -8.75 -4.48
N ILE A 84 0.69 -7.46 -4.13
CA ILE A 84 1.42 -6.40 -4.83
C ILE A 84 2.92 -6.65 -4.77
N MET A 85 3.46 -6.95 -3.59
CA MET A 85 4.89 -7.19 -3.40
C MET A 85 5.39 -8.40 -4.20
N SER A 86 4.59 -9.47 -4.29
CA SER A 86 4.96 -10.67 -5.04
C SER A 86 5.16 -10.42 -6.54
N HIS A 87 4.58 -9.36 -7.09
CA HIS A 87 4.74 -8.99 -8.50
C HIS A 87 6.03 -8.19 -8.79
N ASP A 88 6.77 -7.79 -7.76
CA ASP A 88 8.02 -7.04 -7.94
C ASP A 88 9.16 -7.93 -8.42
N ILE A 89 9.16 -9.19 -7.99
CA ILE A 89 10.23 -10.14 -8.32
C ILE A 89 9.72 -11.14 -9.33
N LYS A 90 10.22 -11.04 -10.55
CA LYS A 90 9.97 -12.01 -11.64
C LYS A 90 11.06 -13.08 -11.65
N LYS A 91 10.76 -14.21 -12.27
CA LYS A 91 11.75 -15.29 -12.50
C LYS A 91 13.05 -14.73 -13.10
N GLY A 92 14.17 -15.05 -12.49
CA GLY A 92 15.50 -14.61 -12.93
C GLY A 92 15.96 -13.25 -12.37
N LYS A 93 15.12 -12.57 -11.54
CA LYS A 93 15.52 -11.37 -10.82
C LYS A 93 16.07 -11.71 -9.43
N MET A 94 17.00 -10.90 -8.95
CA MET A 94 17.56 -11.03 -7.61
C MET A 94 16.56 -10.55 -6.55
N TYR A 95 16.55 -11.18 -5.37
CA TYR A 95 15.71 -10.76 -4.25
C TYR A 95 16.04 -9.33 -3.75
N SER A 96 17.25 -8.84 -3.99
CA SER A 96 17.63 -7.44 -3.71
C SER A 96 16.82 -6.41 -4.51
N SER A 97 16.14 -6.83 -5.58
CA SER A 97 15.25 -5.96 -6.37
C SER A 97 13.87 -5.77 -5.75
N LEU A 98 13.57 -6.38 -4.59
CA LEU A 98 12.33 -6.15 -3.86
C LEU A 98 12.25 -4.70 -3.39
N ASN A 99 11.26 -3.98 -3.90
CA ASN A 99 11.02 -2.59 -3.51
C ASN A 99 10.33 -2.50 -2.14
N LYS A 100 10.49 -1.35 -1.48
CA LYS A 100 9.69 -1.02 -0.31
C LYS A 100 8.22 -0.94 -0.70
N HIS A 101 7.35 -1.47 0.16
CA HIS A 101 5.90 -1.35 0.05
C HIS A 101 5.31 -0.71 1.30
N ILE A 102 4.49 0.31 1.10
CA ILE A 102 3.70 0.96 2.13
C ILE A 102 2.23 0.69 1.83
N GLN A 103 1.50 0.11 2.77
CA GLN A 103 0.07 -0.08 2.66
C GLN A 103 -0.66 0.96 3.51
N ILE A 104 -1.42 1.85 2.88
CA ILE A 104 -2.28 2.83 3.53
C ILE A 104 -3.71 2.30 3.53
N ASN A 105 -4.29 2.18 4.71
CA ASN A 105 -5.67 1.78 4.91
C ASN A 105 -6.43 2.95 5.55
N ILE A 106 -7.33 3.57 4.80
CA ILE A 106 -8.17 4.66 5.28
C ILE A 106 -9.49 4.07 5.73
N ASP A 107 -9.67 3.98 7.03
CA ASP A 107 -10.89 3.42 7.63
C ASP A 107 -11.89 4.54 7.88
N CYS A 108 -13.05 4.49 7.22
CA CYS A 108 -14.12 5.49 7.39
C CYS A 108 -14.90 5.31 8.70
N GLU A 109 -14.80 4.13 9.30
CA GLU A 109 -15.44 3.77 10.56
C GLU A 109 -14.44 3.03 11.44
N GLY A 110 -14.53 3.20 12.74
CA GLY A 110 -13.70 2.48 13.70
C GLY A 110 -13.30 3.34 14.88
N LYS A 111 -12.93 2.67 15.98
CA LYS A 111 -12.34 3.32 17.16
C LYS A 111 -10.83 3.15 17.08
N HIS A 112 -10.15 4.19 16.67
CA HIS A 112 -8.68 4.24 16.66
C HIS A 112 -8.18 5.05 17.85
N ILE A 113 -7.04 4.64 18.40
CA ILE A 113 -6.37 5.33 19.52
C ILE A 113 -5.73 6.62 18.99
N SER A 114 -5.28 6.60 17.76
CA SER A 114 -4.63 7.71 17.07
C SER A 114 -5.26 7.91 15.69
N PRO A 115 -5.30 9.15 15.17
CA PRO A 115 -5.73 9.41 13.79
C PRO A 115 -4.88 8.70 12.74
N ILE A 116 -3.61 8.46 13.05
CA ILE A 116 -2.68 7.72 12.17
C ILE A 116 -1.89 6.75 13.04
N GLU A 117 -2.00 5.48 12.70
CA GLU A 117 -1.25 4.39 13.32
C GLU A 117 -0.28 3.78 12.30
N ARG A 118 0.96 3.54 12.72
CA ARG A 118 2.04 2.99 11.87
C ARG A 118 2.51 1.67 12.43
N TYR A 119 2.65 0.68 11.54
CA TYR A 119 3.08 -0.67 11.89
C TYR A 119 4.27 -1.06 11.02
N SER A 120 5.25 -1.69 11.67
CA SER A 120 6.45 -2.23 11.04
C SER A 120 6.65 -3.69 11.42
N LEU A 121 7.36 -4.43 10.59
CA LEU A 121 7.77 -5.79 10.92
C LEU A 121 8.97 -5.75 11.86
N MET A 122 8.80 -6.24 13.09
CA MET A 122 9.84 -6.15 14.11
C MET A 122 9.93 -7.40 14.98
N GLU A 123 11.08 -7.60 15.61
CA GLU A 123 11.32 -8.60 16.63
C GLU A 123 10.50 -8.26 17.89
N LYS A 124 9.84 -9.28 18.50
CA LYS A 124 8.80 -9.08 19.52
C LYS A 124 9.31 -8.55 20.86
N GLU A 125 10.51 -8.97 21.28
CA GLU A 125 11.00 -8.66 22.61
C GLU A 125 11.79 -7.35 22.67
N LYS A 126 12.68 -7.15 21.72
CA LYS A 126 13.59 -5.99 21.65
C LYS A 126 13.08 -4.88 20.76
N HIS A 127 11.94 -5.09 20.08
CA HIS A 127 11.32 -4.15 19.14
C HIS A 127 12.28 -3.65 18.05
N LYS A 128 13.22 -4.51 17.65
CA LYS A 128 14.15 -4.19 16.55
C LYS A 128 13.46 -4.44 15.21
N ILE A 129 13.46 -3.42 14.36
CA ILE A 129 12.92 -3.54 12.98
C ILE A 129 13.69 -4.62 12.23
N LEU A 130 12.98 -5.59 11.67
CA LEU A 130 13.55 -6.68 10.87
C LEU A 130 13.91 -6.20 9.47
N THR A 131 13.05 -5.39 8.87
CA THR A 131 13.23 -4.84 7.52
C THR A 131 12.46 -3.53 7.37
N ASP A 132 12.97 -2.62 6.57
CA ASP A 132 12.32 -1.38 6.16
C ASP A 132 11.43 -1.53 4.91
N LYS A 133 11.37 -2.75 4.34
CA LYS A 133 10.63 -3.03 3.11
C LYS A 133 9.12 -3.05 3.27
N ILE A 134 8.61 -3.13 4.49
CA ILE A 134 7.17 -3.22 4.81
C ILE A 134 6.79 -2.16 5.83
N GLU A 135 5.75 -1.40 5.51
CA GLU A 135 5.10 -0.47 6.42
C GLU A 135 3.58 -0.50 6.18
N ILE A 136 2.80 -0.51 7.26
CA ILE A 136 1.34 -0.40 7.21
C ILE A 136 0.94 0.86 7.96
N VAL A 137 0.08 1.65 7.35
CA VAL A 137 -0.49 2.88 7.93
C VAL A 137 -2.01 2.76 7.93
N ARG A 138 -2.63 3.09 9.05
CA ARG A 138 -4.08 3.07 9.22
C ARG A 138 -4.54 4.38 9.82
#